data_75fbca2259f54c654381e825fa3238ef
#
_entry.id   75fbca2259f54c654381e825fa3238ef
#
_cell.length_a   1.000
_cell.length_b   1.000
_cell.length_c   1.000
_cell.angle_alpha   90.00
_cell.angle_beta   90.00
_cell.angle_gamma   90.00
#
_symmetry.space_group_name_H-M   'P 1'
#
loop_
_entity.id
_entity.type
_entity.pdbx_description
1 polymer ?
#
loop_
_entity_poly.entity_id
_entity_poly.type
_entity_poly.pdbx_seq_one_letter_code
_entity_poly.pdbx_strand_id
1 'polypeptide(L)'
;MTQKERQARSRHAIFLAALEEFSKNDYDTVTMDSICQGHGISKGMMYHYYSCKDDLFLLLVKELFQALAAQLEHDMQQLDGDNPLETIQQFFMIRERYFQQHPQWKNIFENAMLRPPKHLKDAIYELREPVRALNRTFLTQVCSGMPLRPGLDPETATRYIESIEYVFPSLLRQFRAEAGITDLHAMLDAMTEILEIILFGLVSQTDRNAK
;
A
#
# COMPACT_ATOMS: atom_id res chain seq x y z
N MET A 1 11.13 -25.65 27.14
CA MET A 1 10.30 -24.69 26.40
C MET A 1 9.16 -24.22 27.28
N THR A 2 9.10 -22.94 27.58
CA THR A 2 8.07 -22.32 28.44
C THR A 2 6.71 -22.28 27.74
N GLN A 3 5.64 -22.06 28.49
CA GLN A 3 4.30 -21.88 27.91
C GLN A 3 4.25 -20.67 26.92
N LYS A 4 4.95 -19.59 27.28
CA LYS A 4 5.05 -18.39 26.44
C LYS A 4 5.72 -18.68 25.10
N GLU A 5 6.81 -19.43 25.10
CA GLU A 5 7.52 -19.85 23.88
C GLU A 5 6.65 -20.74 23.00
N ARG A 6 5.89 -21.68 23.59
CA ARG A 6 4.94 -22.51 22.84
C ARG A 6 3.84 -21.69 22.17
N GLN A 7 3.27 -20.73 22.90
CA GLN A 7 2.25 -19.83 22.34
C GLN A 7 2.78 -18.97 21.20
N ALA A 8 3.98 -18.39 21.36
CA ALA A 8 4.64 -17.59 20.33
C ALA A 8 4.90 -18.43 19.06
N ARG A 9 5.39 -19.66 19.23
CA ARG A 9 5.62 -20.59 18.12
C ARG A 9 4.32 -20.98 17.40
N SER A 10 3.25 -21.24 18.16
CA SER A 10 1.95 -21.56 17.57
C SER A 10 1.37 -20.38 16.76
N ARG A 11 1.41 -19.16 17.31
CA ARG A 11 0.97 -17.95 16.60
C ARG A 11 1.79 -17.71 15.32
N HIS A 12 3.11 -17.90 15.40
CA HIS A 12 3.99 -17.74 14.26
C HIS A 12 3.71 -18.78 13.16
N ALA A 13 3.45 -20.03 13.54
CA ALA A 13 3.08 -21.08 12.59
C ALA A 13 1.75 -20.74 11.88
N ILE A 14 0.74 -20.25 12.62
CA ILE A 14 -0.52 -19.81 12.06
C ILE A 14 -0.32 -18.60 11.13
N PHE A 15 0.51 -17.64 11.53
CA PHE A 15 0.85 -16.48 10.71
C PHE A 15 1.46 -16.87 9.37
N LEU A 16 2.45 -17.77 9.37
CA LEU A 16 3.10 -18.24 8.12
C LEU A 16 2.12 -19.01 7.22
N ALA A 17 1.26 -19.82 7.82
CA ALA A 17 0.21 -20.54 7.09
C ALA A 17 -0.79 -19.58 6.43
N ALA A 18 -1.25 -18.57 7.17
CA ALA A 18 -2.12 -17.54 6.64
C ALA A 18 -1.43 -16.72 5.54
N LEU A 19 -0.16 -16.33 5.74
CA LEU A 19 0.63 -15.62 4.75
C LEU A 19 0.73 -16.42 3.45
N GLU A 20 1.03 -17.71 3.51
CA GLU A 20 1.13 -18.57 2.33
C GLU A 20 -0.23 -18.68 1.62
N GLU A 21 -1.31 -18.88 2.35
CA GLU A 21 -2.65 -19.05 1.77
C GLU A 21 -3.13 -17.74 1.11
N PHE A 22 -3.03 -16.59 1.80
CA PHE A 22 -3.42 -15.30 1.25
C PHE A 22 -2.46 -14.77 0.16
N SER A 23 -1.22 -15.27 0.10
CA SER A 23 -0.30 -14.91 -0.98
C SER A 23 -0.70 -15.48 -2.33
N LYS A 24 -1.44 -16.60 -2.33
CA LYS A 24 -1.81 -17.36 -3.53
C LYS A 24 -3.28 -17.18 -3.94
N ASN A 25 -4.13 -16.81 -2.97
CA ASN A 25 -5.57 -16.83 -3.15
C ASN A 25 -6.21 -15.48 -2.78
N ASP A 26 -7.30 -15.14 -3.45
CA ASP A 26 -8.10 -13.97 -3.10
C ASP A 26 -8.77 -14.15 -1.73
N TYR A 27 -8.97 -13.02 -1.02
CA TYR A 27 -9.58 -13.02 0.30
C TYR A 27 -10.88 -13.84 0.38
N ASP A 28 -11.74 -13.75 -0.64
CA ASP A 28 -13.06 -14.43 -0.64
C ASP A 28 -12.94 -15.95 -0.70
N THR A 29 -11.89 -16.48 -1.32
CA THR A 29 -11.66 -17.92 -1.49
C THR A 29 -10.95 -18.56 -0.30
N VAL A 30 -10.18 -17.78 0.47
CA VAL A 30 -9.51 -18.27 1.67
C VAL A 30 -10.50 -18.58 2.79
N THR A 31 -10.30 -19.70 3.46
CA THR A 31 -11.07 -20.13 4.62
C THR A 31 -10.16 -20.54 5.77
N MET A 32 -10.68 -20.52 7.01
CA MET A 32 -9.93 -21.04 8.17
C MET A 32 -9.52 -22.49 7.97
N ASP A 33 -10.37 -23.27 7.28
CA ASP A 33 -10.10 -24.67 6.99
C ASP A 33 -8.98 -24.85 5.98
N SER A 34 -8.93 -24.03 4.91
CA SER A 34 -7.85 -24.10 3.91
C SER A 34 -6.50 -23.76 4.56
N ILE A 35 -6.44 -22.75 5.40
CA ILE A 35 -5.22 -22.41 6.17
C ILE A 35 -4.79 -23.57 7.06
N CYS A 36 -5.72 -24.24 7.74
CA CYS A 36 -5.39 -25.36 8.63
C CYS A 36 -4.87 -26.58 7.86
N GLN A 37 -5.58 -26.97 6.79
CA GLN A 37 -5.30 -28.21 6.05
C GLN A 37 -3.93 -28.20 5.36
N GLY A 38 -3.58 -27.07 4.74
CA GLY A 38 -2.32 -26.95 4.00
C GLY A 38 -1.06 -26.99 4.88
N HIS A 39 -1.19 -26.74 6.21
CA HIS A 39 -0.04 -26.46 7.08
C HIS A 39 0.02 -27.32 8.35
N GLY A 40 -0.82 -28.36 8.45
CA GLY A 40 -0.83 -29.24 9.62
C GLY A 40 -1.26 -28.55 10.93
N ILE A 41 -2.03 -27.47 10.84
CA ILE A 41 -2.54 -26.72 11.98
C ILE A 41 -3.88 -27.34 12.40
N SER A 42 -4.02 -27.74 13.67
CA SER A 42 -5.30 -28.25 14.17
C SER A 42 -6.32 -27.10 14.28
N LYS A 43 -7.59 -27.39 13.97
CA LYS A 43 -8.70 -26.43 14.14
C LYS A 43 -8.76 -25.89 15.59
N GLY A 44 -8.56 -26.75 16.58
CA GLY A 44 -8.52 -26.32 17.98
C GLY A 44 -7.41 -25.30 18.26
N MET A 45 -6.21 -25.49 17.71
CA MET A 45 -5.12 -24.52 17.82
C MET A 45 -5.47 -23.22 17.11
N MET A 46 -6.03 -23.29 15.90
CA MET A 46 -6.43 -22.12 15.12
C MET A 46 -7.43 -21.26 15.90
N TYR A 47 -8.58 -21.84 16.30
CA TYR A 47 -9.66 -21.12 16.97
C TYR A 47 -9.34 -20.71 18.42
N HIS A 48 -8.26 -21.25 18.99
CA HIS A 48 -7.74 -20.76 20.28
C HIS A 48 -7.13 -19.36 20.16
N TYR A 49 -6.56 -19.00 18.98
CA TYR A 49 -5.86 -17.73 18.79
C TYR A 49 -6.62 -16.73 17.93
N TYR A 50 -7.42 -17.19 16.97
CA TYR A 50 -8.10 -16.35 15.98
C TYR A 50 -9.53 -16.82 15.77
N SER A 51 -10.47 -15.88 15.82
CA SER A 51 -11.90 -16.19 15.74
C SER A 51 -12.38 -16.42 14.30
N CYS A 52 -11.77 -15.72 13.35
CA CYS A 52 -12.15 -15.74 11.94
C CYS A 52 -10.97 -15.41 11.03
N LYS A 53 -11.15 -15.55 9.73
CA LYS A 53 -10.12 -15.22 8.74
C LYS A 53 -9.82 -13.72 8.67
N ASP A 54 -10.76 -12.89 9.10
CA ASP A 54 -10.58 -11.43 9.12
C ASP A 54 -9.47 -11.03 10.08
N ASP A 55 -9.41 -11.67 11.26
CA ASP A 55 -8.33 -11.44 12.24
C ASP A 55 -6.95 -11.71 11.63
N LEU A 56 -6.83 -12.79 10.86
CA LEU A 56 -5.59 -13.18 10.19
C LEU A 56 -5.25 -12.25 9.03
N PHE A 57 -6.25 -11.90 8.22
CA PHE A 57 -6.03 -10.99 7.10
C PHE A 57 -5.60 -9.60 7.58
N LEU A 58 -6.28 -9.03 8.58
CA LEU A 58 -5.91 -7.73 9.15
C LEU A 58 -4.54 -7.76 9.83
N LEU A 59 -4.17 -8.87 10.45
CA LEU A 59 -2.81 -9.07 10.99
C LEU A 59 -1.77 -8.99 9.87
N LEU A 60 -1.98 -9.70 8.76
CA LEU A 60 -1.09 -9.67 7.60
C LEU A 60 -1.03 -8.28 6.96
N VAL A 61 -2.17 -7.61 6.79
CA VAL A 61 -2.25 -6.24 6.27
C VAL A 61 -1.48 -5.26 7.15
N LYS A 62 -1.58 -5.40 8.47
CA LYS A 62 -0.82 -4.59 9.42
C LYS A 62 0.69 -4.78 9.26
N GLU A 63 1.17 -6.02 9.27
CA GLU A 63 2.59 -6.34 9.10
C GLU A 63 3.12 -5.83 7.75
N LEU A 64 2.33 -6.01 6.68
CA LEU A 64 2.66 -5.50 5.35
C LEU A 64 2.85 -3.99 5.35
N PHE A 65 1.89 -3.22 5.88
CA PHE A 65 1.99 -1.76 5.83
C PHE A 65 3.08 -1.22 6.75
N GLN A 66 3.38 -1.89 7.86
CA GLN A 66 4.51 -1.54 8.72
C GLN A 66 5.85 -1.80 8.02
N ALA A 67 6.01 -2.96 7.39
CA ALA A 67 7.23 -3.30 6.65
C ALA A 67 7.42 -2.39 5.42
N LEU A 68 6.34 -2.12 4.68
CA LEU A 68 6.36 -1.20 3.54
C LEU A 68 6.70 0.23 3.98
N ALA A 69 6.16 0.70 5.10
CA ALA A 69 6.49 2.02 5.64
C ALA A 69 7.98 2.12 6.01
N ALA A 70 8.55 1.12 6.67
CA ALA A 70 9.97 1.08 6.99
C ALA A 70 10.85 1.10 5.73
N GLN A 71 10.47 0.39 4.67
CA GLN A 71 11.18 0.43 3.39
C GLN A 71 11.08 1.80 2.73
N LEU A 72 9.87 2.39 2.70
CA LEU A 72 9.66 3.73 2.16
C LEU A 72 10.50 4.77 2.87
N GLU A 73 10.52 4.75 4.21
CA GLU A 73 11.31 5.66 5.04
C GLU A 73 12.82 5.55 4.75
N HIS A 74 13.30 4.32 4.55
CA HIS A 74 14.70 4.07 4.20
C HIS A 74 15.05 4.59 2.81
N ASP A 75 14.25 4.23 1.80
CA ASP A 75 14.57 4.50 0.40
C ASP A 75 14.32 5.96 0.01
N MET A 76 13.35 6.63 0.64
CA MET A 76 13.07 8.05 0.37
C MET A 76 14.27 8.96 0.68
N GLN A 77 15.14 8.57 1.61
CA GLN A 77 16.36 9.31 1.94
C GLN A 77 17.41 9.28 0.81
N GLN A 78 17.27 8.37 -0.14
CA GLN A 78 18.19 8.15 -1.25
C GLN A 78 17.67 8.76 -2.57
N LEU A 79 16.47 9.36 -2.54
CA LEU A 79 15.89 9.95 -3.74
C LEU A 79 16.58 11.26 -4.09
N ASP A 80 16.92 11.41 -5.38
CA ASP A 80 17.49 12.65 -5.91
C ASP A 80 16.38 13.71 -6.04
N GLY A 81 16.61 14.90 -5.48
CA GLY A 81 15.62 15.97 -5.40
C GLY A 81 15.69 16.99 -6.54
N ASP A 82 16.57 16.82 -7.52
CA ASP A 82 16.80 17.82 -8.57
C ASP A 82 15.57 18.05 -9.47
N ASN A 83 14.80 16.98 -9.74
CA ASN A 83 13.55 17.07 -10.49
C ASN A 83 12.37 16.57 -9.63
N PRO A 84 11.48 17.46 -9.16
CA PRO A 84 10.38 17.08 -8.29
C PRO A 84 9.45 16.01 -8.87
N LEU A 85 9.17 16.04 -10.19
CA LEU A 85 8.32 15.05 -10.84
C LEU A 85 8.97 13.65 -10.81
N GLU A 86 10.23 13.57 -11.24
CA GLU A 86 10.98 12.30 -11.20
C GLU A 86 11.13 11.78 -9.78
N THR A 87 11.37 12.66 -8.81
CA THR A 87 11.47 12.31 -7.39
C THR A 87 10.17 11.68 -6.88
N ILE A 88 9.01 12.25 -7.24
CA ILE A 88 7.71 11.70 -6.87
C ILE A 88 7.46 10.35 -7.56
N GLN A 89 7.78 10.22 -8.85
CA GLN A 89 7.66 8.96 -9.57
C GLN A 89 8.54 7.87 -8.92
N GLN A 90 9.80 8.17 -8.65
CA GLN A 90 10.73 7.25 -7.98
C GLN A 90 10.22 6.81 -6.61
N PHE A 91 9.66 7.74 -5.83
CA PHE A 91 9.06 7.43 -4.53
C PHE A 91 7.90 6.42 -4.65
N PHE A 92 7.01 6.58 -5.62
CA PHE A 92 5.92 5.62 -5.82
C PHE A 92 6.42 4.28 -6.36
N MET A 93 7.48 4.27 -7.18
CA MET A 93 8.12 3.05 -7.71
C MET A 93 8.87 2.23 -6.65
N ILE A 94 9.18 2.77 -5.46
CA ILE A 94 9.73 1.99 -4.33
C ILE A 94 8.82 0.80 -4.01
N ARG A 95 7.50 0.98 -4.12
CA ARG A 95 6.50 -0.08 -3.86
C ARG A 95 6.65 -1.26 -4.81
N GLU A 96 6.86 -1.00 -6.09
CA GLU A 96 7.08 -2.05 -7.07
C GLU A 96 8.35 -2.85 -6.75
N ARG A 97 9.46 -2.16 -6.46
CA ARG A 97 10.72 -2.81 -6.03
C ARG A 97 10.53 -3.65 -4.76
N TYR A 98 9.79 -3.13 -3.78
CA TYR A 98 9.47 -3.87 -2.57
C TYR A 98 8.76 -5.19 -2.88
N PHE A 99 7.73 -5.18 -3.73
CA PHE A 99 6.97 -6.39 -4.06
C PHE A 99 7.72 -7.34 -5.01
N GLN A 100 8.69 -6.86 -5.79
CA GLN A 100 9.61 -7.73 -6.54
C GLN A 100 10.51 -8.52 -5.59
N GLN A 101 10.95 -7.92 -4.50
CA GLN A 101 11.78 -8.58 -3.47
C GLN A 101 10.94 -9.44 -2.50
N HIS A 102 9.67 -9.11 -2.33
CA HIS A 102 8.74 -9.73 -1.38
C HIS A 102 7.44 -10.19 -2.06
N PRO A 103 7.50 -11.11 -3.04
CA PRO A 103 6.35 -11.47 -3.88
C PRO A 103 5.17 -12.06 -3.09
N GLN A 104 5.42 -12.68 -1.93
CA GLN A 104 4.38 -13.22 -1.05
C GLN A 104 3.42 -12.16 -0.50
N TRP A 105 3.84 -10.89 -0.46
CA TRP A 105 3.01 -9.79 0.03
C TRP A 105 2.17 -9.12 -1.05
N LYS A 106 2.50 -9.34 -2.33
CA LYS A 106 1.86 -8.65 -3.47
C LYS A 106 0.35 -8.90 -3.49
N ASN A 107 -0.10 -10.15 -3.45
CA ASN A 107 -1.53 -10.47 -3.51
C ASN A 107 -2.30 -9.95 -2.28
N ILE A 108 -1.67 -9.96 -1.09
CA ILE A 108 -2.26 -9.39 0.13
C ILE A 108 -2.46 -7.87 -0.03
N PHE A 109 -1.47 -7.18 -0.58
CA PHE A 109 -1.57 -5.76 -0.90
C PHE A 109 -2.68 -5.47 -1.92
N GLU A 110 -2.75 -6.24 -3.01
CA GLU A 110 -3.80 -6.11 -4.03
C GLU A 110 -5.20 -6.36 -3.46
N ASN A 111 -5.36 -7.37 -2.61
CA ASN A 111 -6.63 -7.60 -1.91
C ASN A 111 -6.99 -6.46 -0.98
N ALA A 112 -6.02 -5.88 -0.25
CA ALA A 112 -6.26 -4.76 0.65
C ALA A 112 -6.56 -3.45 -0.12
N MET A 113 -5.90 -3.20 -1.24
CA MET A 113 -5.97 -1.91 -1.95
C MET A 113 -6.95 -1.91 -3.12
N LEU A 114 -6.96 -2.97 -3.94
CA LEU A 114 -7.76 -3.03 -5.16
C LEU A 114 -9.11 -3.71 -4.94
N ARG A 115 -9.16 -4.71 -4.07
CA ARG A 115 -10.31 -5.58 -3.82
C ARG A 115 -10.66 -5.70 -2.34
N PRO A 116 -10.68 -4.59 -1.55
CA PRO A 116 -10.87 -4.72 -0.12
C PRO A 116 -12.23 -5.33 0.21
N PRO A 117 -12.29 -6.31 1.15
CA PRO A 117 -13.53 -6.82 1.67
C PRO A 117 -14.36 -5.66 2.24
N LYS A 118 -15.64 -5.58 1.86
CA LYS A 118 -16.48 -4.40 2.17
C LYS A 118 -16.54 -4.05 3.65
N HIS A 119 -16.60 -5.06 4.51
CA HIS A 119 -16.70 -4.93 5.96
C HIS A 119 -15.36 -4.62 6.64
N LEU A 120 -14.22 -4.77 5.93
CA LEU A 120 -12.88 -4.49 6.46
C LEU A 120 -12.27 -3.17 5.96
N LYS A 121 -12.97 -2.43 5.10
CA LYS A 121 -12.42 -1.23 4.47
C LYS A 121 -11.89 -0.20 5.46
N ASP A 122 -12.66 0.08 6.50
CA ASP A 122 -12.29 1.09 7.51
C ASP A 122 -11.09 0.61 8.33
N ALA A 123 -11.07 -0.67 8.73
CA ALA A 123 -9.92 -1.25 9.42
C ALA A 123 -8.65 -1.25 8.56
N ILE A 124 -8.75 -1.61 7.27
CA ILE A 124 -7.62 -1.55 6.33
C ILE A 124 -7.14 -0.10 6.15
N TYR A 125 -8.05 0.86 6.05
CA TYR A 125 -7.72 2.28 5.95
C TYR A 125 -6.91 2.77 7.16
N GLU A 126 -7.32 2.39 8.39
CA GLU A 126 -6.59 2.71 9.62
C GLU A 126 -5.20 2.06 9.66
N LEU A 127 -5.10 0.78 9.29
CA LEU A 127 -3.82 0.07 9.25
C LEU A 127 -2.82 0.65 8.25
N ARG A 128 -3.28 1.38 7.25
CA ARG A 128 -2.44 2.05 6.25
C ARG A 128 -1.82 3.36 6.74
N GLU A 129 -2.19 3.85 7.93
CA GLU A 129 -1.74 5.15 8.46
C GLU A 129 -0.21 5.35 8.40
N PRO A 130 0.66 4.37 8.74
CA PRO A 130 2.10 4.57 8.64
C PRO A 130 2.58 4.95 7.23
N VAL A 131 2.01 4.33 6.20
CA VAL A 131 2.33 4.63 4.80
C VAL A 131 1.79 6.00 4.39
N ARG A 132 0.57 6.36 4.83
CA ARG A 132 -0.04 7.67 4.54
C ARG A 132 0.74 8.82 5.18
N ALA A 133 1.18 8.63 6.43
CA ALA A 133 2.00 9.64 7.13
C ALA A 133 3.32 9.92 6.39
N LEU A 134 3.99 8.88 5.90
CA LEU A 134 5.21 9.01 5.08
C LEU A 134 4.94 9.70 3.74
N ASN A 135 3.86 9.31 3.05
CA ASN A 135 3.45 9.97 1.80
C ASN A 135 3.27 11.48 2.02
N ARG A 136 2.57 11.87 3.08
CA ARG A 136 2.34 13.27 3.43
C ARG A 136 3.66 14.00 3.68
N THR A 137 4.51 13.45 4.53
CA THR A 137 5.82 14.04 4.84
C THR A 137 6.64 14.25 3.57
N PHE A 138 6.76 13.22 2.74
CA PHE A 138 7.51 13.28 1.49
C PHE A 138 6.93 14.33 0.52
N LEU A 139 5.62 14.28 0.26
CA LEU A 139 4.97 15.21 -0.67
C LEU A 139 5.04 16.66 -0.20
N THR A 140 4.92 16.92 1.11
CA THR A 140 5.10 18.26 1.69
C THR A 140 6.51 18.78 1.45
N GLN A 141 7.51 17.93 1.65
CA GLN A 141 8.91 18.29 1.42
C GLN A 141 9.16 18.63 -0.04
N VAL A 142 8.70 17.78 -0.98
CA VAL A 142 8.89 18.02 -2.42
C VAL A 142 8.14 19.27 -2.87
N CYS A 143 6.87 19.46 -2.47
CA CYS A 143 6.07 20.64 -2.83
C CYS A 143 6.68 21.95 -2.30
N SER A 144 7.36 21.91 -1.15
CA SER A 144 8.03 23.11 -0.60
C SER A 144 9.20 23.58 -1.46
N GLY A 145 9.83 22.68 -2.23
CA GLY A 145 10.91 23.00 -3.17
C GLY A 145 10.45 23.29 -4.61
N MET A 146 9.15 23.15 -4.90
CA MET A 146 8.63 23.32 -6.27
C MET A 146 8.33 24.78 -6.62
N PRO A 147 8.56 25.22 -7.88
CA PRO A 147 8.11 26.50 -8.39
C PRO A 147 6.58 26.44 -8.64
N LEU A 148 5.80 26.61 -7.57
CA LEU A 148 4.35 26.56 -7.66
C LEU A 148 3.78 27.75 -8.42
N ARG A 149 2.62 27.56 -9.04
CA ARG A 149 1.89 28.66 -9.73
C ARG A 149 1.52 29.78 -8.75
N PRO A 150 1.42 31.04 -9.20
CA PRO A 150 1.01 32.16 -8.37
C PRO A 150 -0.30 31.90 -7.61
N GLY A 151 -0.32 32.16 -6.31
CA GLY A 151 -1.49 31.98 -5.46
C GLY A 151 -1.68 30.57 -4.91
N LEU A 152 -0.76 29.64 -5.18
CA LEU A 152 -0.74 28.29 -4.60
C LEU A 152 0.42 28.15 -3.61
N ASP A 153 0.08 27.86 -2.36
CA ASP A 153 1.09 27.56 -1.33
C ASP A 153 1.39 26.05 -1.25
N PRO A 154 2.55 25.65 -0.69
CA PRO A 154 2.97 24.24 -0.61
C PRO A 154 1.99 23.35 0.15
N GLU A 155 1.35 23.85 1.20
CA GLU A 155 0.40 23.07 1.99
C GLU A 155 -0.85 22.74 1.17
N THR A 156 -1.35 23.72 0.41
CA THR A 156 -2.50 23.52 -0.49
C THR A 156 -2.12 22.58 -1.65
N ALA A 157 -0.91 22.71 -2.22
CA ALA A 157 -0.43 21.79 -3.24
C ALA A 157 -0.35 20.35 -2.70
N THR A 158 0.21 20.16 -1.51
CA THR A 158 0.26 18.85 -0.84
C THR A 158 -1.13 18.26 -0.66
N ARG A 159 -2.11 19.05 -0.17
CA ARG A 159 -3.50 18.59 -0.01
C ARG A 159 -4.14 18.14 -1.33
N TYR A 160 -3.85 18.81 -2.44
CA TYR A 160 -4.35 18.40 -3.75
C TYR A 160 -3.75 17.05 -4.20
N ILE A 161 -2.44 16.85 -3.99
CA ILE A 161 -1.79 15.59 -4.32
C ILE A 161 -2.29 14.46 -3.38
N GLU A 162 -2.42 14.74 -2.08
CA GLU A 162 -2.96 13.78 -1.11
C GLU A 162 -4.40 13.38 -1.42
N SER A 163 -5.21 14.31 -1.97
CA SER A 163 -6.59 13.99 -2.32
C SER A 163 -6.72 12.87 -3.34
N ILE A 164 -5.65 12.63 -4.14
CA ILE A 164 -5.57 11.48 -5.04
C ILE A 164 -5.71 10.18 -4.25
N GLU A 165 -5.09 10.07 -3.08
CA GLU A 165 -5.19 8.86 -2.26
C GLU A 165 -6.64 8.51 -1.85
N TYR A 166 -7.50 9.51 -1.69
CA TYR A 166 -8.92 9.31 -1.38
C TYR A 166 -9.75 8.98 -2.63
N VAL A 167 -9.45 9.64 -3.74
CA VAL A 167 -10.19 9.48 -4.99
C VAL A 167 -9.71 8.25 -5.76
N PHE A 168 -8.43 7.92 -5.67
CA PHE A 168 -7.78 6.87 -6.45
C PHE A 168 -8.45 5.47 -6.32
N PRO A 169 -8.85 4.97 -5.12
CA PRO A 169 -9.57 3.69 -5.03
C PRO A 169 -10.92 3.71 -5.75
N SER A 170 -11.55 4.88 -5.87
CA SER A 170 -12.81 5.04 -6.60
C SER A 170 -12.58 5.10 -8.10
N LEU A 171 -11.55 5.83 -8.53
CA LEU A 171 -11.10 5.84 -9.93
C LEU A 171 -10.68 4.45 -10.37
N LEU A 172 -9.89 3.73 -9.59
CA LEU A 172 -9.49 2.36 -9.90
C LEU A 172 -10.69 1.43 -10.10
N ARG A 173 -11.73 1.55 -9.28
CA ARG A 173 -12.95 0.72 -9.44
C ARG A 173 -13.67 1.03 -10.75
N GLN A 174 -13.73 2.28 -11.15
CA GLN A 174 -14.34 2.72 -12.39
C GLN A 174 -13.50 2.31 -13.61
N PHE A 175 -12.21 2.58 -13.58
CA PHE A 175 -11.28 2.22 -14.65
C PHE A 175 -11.00 0.71 -14.73
N ARG A 176 -11.16 -0.04 -13.64
CA ARG A 176 -11.02 -1.49 -13.63
C ARG A 176 -11.99 -2.18 -14.58
N ALA A 177 -13.21 -1.66 -14.69
CA ALA A 177 -14.20 -2.16 -15.63
C ALA A 177 -13.89 -1.78 -17.08
N GLU A 178 -13.20 -0.66 -17.32
CA GLU A 178 -13.00 -0.04 -18.63
C GLU A 178 -11.55 -0.18 -19.14
N ALA A 179 -10.54 -0.09 -18.28
CA ALA A 179 -9.12 -0.01 -18.65
C ALA A 179 -8.27 -1.22 -18.18
N GLY A 180 -8.85 -2.23 -17.54
CA GLY A 180 -8.14 -3.48 -17.19
C GLY A 180 -7.10 -3.36 -16.09
N ILE A 181 -7.21 -2.39 -15.16
CA ILE A 181 -6.32 -2.28 -13.99
C ILE A 181 -6.61 -3.45 -13.06
N THR A 182 -5.82 -4.52 -13.17
CA THR A 182 -6.04 -5.78 -12.47
C THR A 182 -5.00 -6.09 -11.41
N ASP A 183 -3.84 -5.44 -11.47
CA ASP A 183 -2.67 -5.73 -10.64
C ASP A 183 -1.95 -4.46 -10.16
N LEU A 184 -0.92 -4.66 -9.34
CA LEU A 184 -0.09 -3.62 -8.76
C LEU A 184 0.57 -2.73 -9.82
N HIS A 185 1.10 -3.32 -10.90
CA HIS A 185 1.83 -2.56 -11.93
C HIS A 185 0.90 -1.57 -12.63
N ALA A 186 -0.24 -2.04 -13.15
CA ALA A 186 -1.24 -1.19 -13.76
C ALA A 186 -1.78 -0.12 -12.80
N MET A 187 -1.85 -0.42 -11.49
CA MET A 187 -2.22 0.56 -10.47
C MET A 187 -1.17 1.67 -10.34
N LEU A 188 0.12 1.32 -10.30
CA LEU A 188 1.20 2.29 -10.15
C LEU A 188 1.35 3.16 -11.39
N ASP A 189 1.18 2.58 -12.58
CA ASP A 189 1.20 3.33 -13.85
C ASP A 189 0.07 4.35 -13.90
N ALA A 190 -1.16 3.94 -13.60
CA ALA A 190 -2.30 4.86 -13.55
C ALA A 190 -2.13 5.96 -12.48
N MET A 191 -1.53 5.62 -11.34
CA MET A 191 -1.22 6.59 -10.28
C MET A 191 -0.17 7.60 -10.75
N THR A 192 0.85 7.14 -11.44
CA THR A 192 1.91 8.00 -12.01
C THR A 192 1.33 8.96 -13.03
N GLU A 193 0.48 8.49 -13.96
CA GLU A 193 -0.17 9.33 -14.97
C GLU A 193 -1.07 10.41 -14.33
N ILE A 194 -1.86 10.05 -13.33
CA ILE A 194 -2.71 11.01 -12.60
C ILE A 194 -1.85 12.05 -11.87
N LEU A 195 -0.75 11.61 -11.24
CA LEU A 195 0.17 12.50 -10.55
C LEU A 195 0.82 13.49 -11.53
N GLU A 196 1.23 13.06 -12.71
CA GLU A 196 1.78 13.92 -13.74
C GLU A 196 0.78 15.01 -14.14
N ILE A 197 -0.47 14.66 -14.40
CA ILE A 197 -1.54 15.60 -14.75
C ILE A 197 -1.74 16.66 -13.66
N ILE A 198 -1.76 16.23 -12.39
CA ILE A 198 -1.96 17.14 -11.25
C ILE A 198 -0.74 18.03 -11.06
N LEU A 199 0.45 17.47 -11.02
CA LEU A 199 1.69 18.25 -10.88
C LEU A 199 1.84 19.25 -11.98
N PHE A 200 1.48 18.88 -13.21
CA PHE A 200 1.47 19.78 -14.35
C PHE A 200 0.53 20.98 -14.16
N GLY A 201 -0.60 20.78 -13.48
CA GLY A 201 -1.54 21.85 -13.12
C GLY A 201 -1.11 22.67 -11.91
N LEU A 202 -0.17 22.18 -11.09
CA LEU A 202 0.32 22.86 -9.89
C LEU A 202 1.55 23.72 -10.13
N VAL A 203 2.41 23.33 -11.09
CA VAL A 203 3.68 24.01 -11.39
C VAL A 203 3.45 25.25 -12.24
N SER A 204 4.25 26.29 -12.01
CA SER A 204 4.23 27.52 -12.82
C SER A 204 4.61 27.20 -14.28
N GLN A 205 3.81 27.69 -15.22
CA GLN A 205 4.03 27.50 -16.66
C GLN A 205 5.08 28.45 -17.26
N THR A 206 5.72 29.29 -16.44
CA THR A 206 6.65 30.33 -16.89
C THR A 206 7.94 29.78 -17.47
N ASP A 207 8.33 28.54 -17.14
CA ASP A 207 9.57 27.92 -17.62
C ASP A 207 9.43 27.14 -18.95
N ARG A 208 8.25 27.12 -19.57
CA ARG A 208 8.04 26.40 -20.85
C ARG A 208 8.59 27.09 -22.09
N ASN A 209 8.86 28.39 -22.03
CA ASN A 209 9.33 29.17 -23.18
C ASN A 209 10.83 29.45 -23.20
N ALA A 210 11.61 28.80 -22.29
CA ALA A 210 13.04 28.93 -22.22
C ALA A 210 13.76 27.66 -22.74
N LYS A 211 13.39 27.23 -23.96
CA LYS A 211 14.24 26.32 -24.76
C LYS A 211 14.10 26.69 -26.23
#